data_58a1470545abb0fd25862d7ab91394d4
#
_entry.id   58a1470545abb0fd25862d7ab91394d4
#
_cell.length_a   1.000
_cell.length_b   1.000
_cell.length_c   1.000
_cell.angle_alpha   90.00
_cell.angle_beta   90.00
_cell.angle_gamma   90.00
#
_symmetry.space_group_name_H-M   'P 1'
#
loop_
_entity.id
_entity.type
_entity.pdbx_description
1 polymer ?
#
loop_
_entity_poly.entity_id
_entity_poly.type
_entity_poly.pdbx_seq_one_letter_code
_entity_poly.pdbx_strand_id
1 'polypeptide(L)'
;NDRVTRGHGINPLSLPGLVVDGSQVKFSGDWVESSSLRPFVGSSYFHDENGGKGVRSALFPFEAEDEGLHEIMVSFVPSANRAGKVRYEIKHEKGLVKVILDQRKKGDKELIWHSLGSFSFKKDGSYSVSVHNEGTEGYVIADAVQVIPLER
;
A
#
# COMPACT_ATOMS: atom_id res chain seq x y z
N ASN A 1 10.59 -21.49 -0.19
CA ASN A 1 10.43 -21.50 0.45
C ASN A 1 10.28 -20.61 1.10
N ASP A 2 10.31 -20.02 1.35
CA ASP A 2 10.07 -19.35 2.21
C ASP A 2 9.67 -18.01 1.99
N ARG A 3 8.99 -17.72 0.91
CA ARG A 3 8.34 -16.50 0.67
C ARG A 3 7.17 -16.29 1.57
N VAL A 4 6.55 -17.39 1.96
CA VAL A 4 5.47 -17.33 2.93
C VAL A 4 5.93 -18.08 4.15
N THR A 5 5.93 -17.39 5.28
CA THR A 5 6.28 -17.96 6.54
C THR A 5 5.02 -18.52 7.17
N ARG A 6 5.15 -19.71 7.79
CA ARG A 6 3.99 -20.33 8.39
C ARG A 6 3.35 -19.40 9.43
N GLY A 7 2.05 -19.16 9.32
CA GLY A 7 1.34 -18.24 10.18
C GLY A 7 1.51 -16.78 9.87
N HIS A 8 2.36 -16.46 8.89
CA HIS A 8 2.65 -15.10 8.50
C HIS A 8 2.32 -14.90 7.03
N GLY A 9 2.48 -13.70 6.55
CA GLY A 9 2.22 -13.39 5.16
C GLY A 9 3.46 -13.50 4.30
N ILE A 10 3.41 -12.82 3.18
CA ILE A 10 4.49 -12.82 2.21
C ILE A 10 5.69 -12.09 2.79
N ASN A 11 6.87 -12.70 2.68
CA ASN A 11 8.09 -12.06 3.13
C ASN A 11 8.42 -10.87 2.22
N PRO A 12 8.44 -9.64 2.75
CA PRO A 12 8.70 -8.48 1.90
C PRO A 12 10.06 -8.51 1.24
N LEU A 13 11.04 -9.19 1.84
CA LEU A 13 12.36 -9.29 1.25
C LEU A 13 12.39 -10.20 0.02
N SER A 14 11.34 -10.97 -0.21
CA SER A 14 11.25 -11.82 -1.39
C SER A 14 10.71 -11.09 -2.61
N LEU A 15 10.25 -9.85 -2.44
CA LEU A 15 9.62 -9.09 -3.51
C LEU A 15 10.64 -8.16 -4.17
N PRO A 16 10.53 -7.92 -5.48
CA PRO A 16 11.47 -7.02 -6.16
C PRO A 16 11.25 -5.57 -5.74
N GLY A 17 12.32 -4.79 -5.88
CA GLY A 17 12.26 -3.38 -5.56
C GLY A 17 12.23 -3.12 -4.07
N LEU A 18 11.77 -1.93 -3.71
CA LEU A 18 11.67 -1.50 -2.32
C LEU A 18 10.26 -1.78 -1.82
N VAL A 19 10.14 -2.34 -0.63
CA VAL A 19 8.83 -2.63 -0.03
C VAL A 19 8.75 -1.93 1.31
N VAL A 20 7.64 -1.20 1.52
CA VAL A 20 7.34 -0.52 2.78
C VAL A 20 6.11 -1.17 3.38
N ASP A 21 6.23 -1.69 4.60
CA ASP A 21 5.10 -2.32 5.28
C ASP A 21 5.26 -2.25 6.78
N GLY A 22 4.21 -2.58 7.49
CA GLY A 22 4.24 -2.83 8.93
C GLY A 22 4.87 -1.72 9.75
N SER A 23 6.05 -2.00 10.31
CA SER A 23 6.70 -1.09 11.26
C SER A 23 7.14 0.22 10.63
N GLN A 24 7.19 0.29 9.31
CA GLN A 24 7.64 1.51 8.62
C GLN A 24 6.50 2.47 8.31
N VAL A 25 5.27 2.03 8.49
CA VAL A 25 4.07 2.82 8.15
C VAL A 25 3.76 3.76 9.30
N LYS A 26 3.40 5.00 8.96
CA LYS A 26 3.01 6.01 9.94
C LYS A 26 1.49 6.18 9.88
N PHE A 27 0.82 5.83 10.97
CA PHE A 27 -0.63 5.87 11.03
C PHE A 27 -1.12 7.16 11.69
N SER A 28 -2.22 7.70 11.14
CA SER A 28 -2.98 8.78 11.76
C SER A 28 -4.35 8.21 12.11
N GLY A 29 -4.79 8.44 13.36
CA GLY A 29 -6.03 7.86 13.85
C GLY A 29 -5.82 6.41 14.26
N ASP A 30 -6.91 5.74 14.57
CA ASP A 30 -6.87 4.40 15.12
C ASP A 30 -6.99 3.36 14.01
N TRP A 31 -5.97 2.51 13.89
CA TRP A 31 -5.97 1.41 12.94
C TRP A 31 -5.82 0.11 13.71
N VAL A 32 -6.46 -0.93 13.21
CA VAL A 32 -6.45 -2.24 13.86
C VAL A 32 -5.60 -3.20 13.05
N GLU A 33 -4.69 -3.85 13.73
CA GLU A 33 -3.84 -4.87 13.11
C GLU A 33 -4.62 -6.18 13.01
N SER A 34 -4.47 -6.87 11.87
CA SER A 34 -5.20 -8.10 11.62
C SER A 34 -4.36 -9.04 10.76
N SER A 35 -4.61 -10.32 10.91
CA SER A 35 -4.05 -11.35 10.04
C SER A 35 -5.12 -12.34 9.61
N SER A 36 -6.39 -11.93 9.68
CA SER A 36 -7.49 -12.87 9.48
C SER A 36 -7.74 -13.21 8.01
N LEU A 37 -7.39 -12.33 7.07
CA LEU A 37 -7.58 -12.62 5.65
C LEU A 37 -6.25 -12.63 4.93
N ARG A 38 -5.96 -13.68 4.21
CA ARG A 38 -4.72 -13.86 3.47
C ARG A 38 -4.97 -13.75 1.99
N PRO A 39 -3.94 -13.45 1.19
CA PRO A 39 -2.56 -13.19 1.62
C PRO A 39 -2.35 -11.71 1.99
N PHE A 40 -1.29 -11.47 2.76
CA PHE A 40 -0.84 -10.12 3.08
C PHE A 40 0.68 -10.11 3.12
N VAL A 41 1.28 -8.91 3.15
CA VAL A 41 2.72 -8.75 3.17
C VAL A 41 3.16 -8.58 4.61
N GLY A 42 4.27 -9.23 4.96
CA GLY A 42 4.77 -9.16 6.33
C GLY A 42 3.98 -10.03 7.28
N SER A 43 3.83 -9.58 8.52
CA SER A 43 3.19 -10.40 9.55
C SER A 43 1.72 -10.07 9.76
N SER A 44 1.24 -8.96 9.18
CA SER A 44 -0.14 -8.52 9.38
C SER A 44 -0.46 -7.42 8.37
N TYR A 45 -1.73 -7.08 8.30
CA TYR A 45 -2.17 -5.86 7.63
C TYR A 45 -3.00 -5.05 8.62
N PHE A 46 -3.42 -3.84 8.21
CA PHE A 46 -4.18 -2.95 9.08
C PHE A 46 -5.47 -2.53 8.40
N HIS A 47 -6.50 -2.23 9.20
CA HIS A 47 -7.74 -1.69 8.67
C HIS A 47 -8.26 -0.60 9.61
N ASP A 48 -9.20 0.20 9.10
CA ASP A 48 -9.73 1.36 9.81
C ASP A 48 -10.97 1.03 10.63
N GLU A 49 -11.30 -0.23 10.81
CA GLU A 49 -12.52 -0.68 11.52
C GLU A 49 -13.79 -0.12 10.92
N ASN A 50 -13.75 0.33 9.68
CA ASN A 50 -14.89 0.98 9.03
C ASN A 50 -15.40 2.14 9.87
N GLY A 51 -14.49 2.90 10.50
CA GLY A 51 -14.83 3.98 11.40
C GLY A 51 -13.85 5.14 11.25
N GLY A 52 -14.11 6.23 11.98
CA GLY A 52 -13.24 7.39 11.95
C GLY A 52 -13.06 7.98 10.57
N LYS A 53 -14.12 7.99 9.77
CA LYS A 53 -14.02 8.42 8.38
C LYS A 53 -13.57 9.86 8.26
N GLY A 54 -12.53 10.06 7.46
CA GLY A 54 -11.98 11.38 7.24
C GLY A 54 -10.79 11.71 8.12
N VAL A 55 -10.56 10.95 9.20
CA VAL A 55 -9.46 11.25 10.12
C VAL A 55 -8.44 10.13 10.24
N ARG A 56 -8.59 9.06 9.48
CA ARG A 56 -7.64 7.95 9.51
C ARG A 56 -6.91 7.83 8.19
N SER A 57 -5.60 7.76 8.28
CA SER A 57 -4.75 7.58 7.10
C SER A 57 -3.51 6.79 7.48
N ALA A 58 -2.88 6.21 6.47
CA ALA A 58 -1.63 5.48 6.65
C ALA A 58 -0.64 6.01 5.64
N LEU A 59 0.54 6.40 6.11
CA LEU A 59 1.59 6.96 5.28
C LEU A 59 2.73 5.97 5.15
N PHE A 60 3.09 5.65 3.91
CA PHE A 60 4.18 4.76 3.58
C PHE A 60 5.33 5.60 3.04
N PRO A 61 6.28 6.01 3.90
CA PRO A 61 7.39 6.85 3.45
C PRO A 61 8.51 6.00 2.87
N PHE A 62 9.24 6.55 1.91
CA PHE A 62 10.42 5.85 1.39
C PHE A 62 11.40 6.86 0.79
N GLU A 63 12.66 6.42 0.69
CA GLU A 63 13.67 7.12 -0.09
C GLU A 63 13.92 6.30 -1.33
N ALA A 64 13.98 6.96 -2.48
CA ALA A 64 14.22 6.27 -3.74
C ALA A 64 15.68 5.81 -3.80
N GLU A 65 15.87 4.53 -4.11
CA GLU A 65 17.21 3.96 -4.22
C GLU A 65 17.82 4.21 -5.57
N ASP A 66 16.99 4.47 -6.57
CA ASP A 66 17.44 4.71 -7.94
C ASP A 66 16.77 5.93 -8.50
N GLU A 67 17.44 6.54 -9.48
CA GLU A 67 16.91 7.67 -10.23
C GLU A 67 15.97 7.15 -11.33
N GLY A 68 14.90 7.88 -11.63
CA GLY A 68 14.09 7.63 -12.80
C GLY A 68 12.70 7.13 -12.49
N LEU A 69 12.09 6.47 -13.48
CA LEU A 69 10.70 6.00 -13.37
C LEU A 69 10.61 4.74 -12.54
N HIS A 70 9.60 4.71 -11.69
CA HIS A 70 9.29 3.54 -10.87
C HIS A 70 7.80 3.30 -10.92
N GLU A 71 7.40 2.05 -10.95
CA GLU A 71 6.00 1.69 -10.78
C GLU A 71 5.70 1.57 -9.30
N ILE A 72 4.57 2.16 -8.88
CA ILE A 72 4.12 2.08 -7.49
C ILE A 72 2.98 1.06 -7.42
N MET A 73 3.16 0.06 -6.58
CA MET A 73 2.15 -0.98 -6.34
C MET A 73 1.71 -0.89 -4.89
N VAL A 74 0.42 -1.11 -4.66
CA VAL A 74 -0.11 -1.25 -3.31
C VAL A 74 -0.78 -2.60 -3.18
N SER A 75 -0.81 -3.13 -1.96
CA SER A 75 -1.41 -4.43 -1.71
C SER A 75 -2.56 -4.33 -0.73
N PHE A 76 -3.58 -5.13 -0.98
CA PHE A 76 -4.67 -5.41 -0.04
C PHE A 76 -5.38 -6.65 -0.52
N VAL A 77 -5.87 -7.46 0.43
CA VAL A 77 -6.66 -8.61 0.02
C VAL A 77 -8.10 -8.13 -0.19
N PRO A 78 -8.67 -8.36 -1.37
CA PRO A 78 -10.01 -7.86 -1.66
C PRO A 78 -11.08 -8.65 -0.91
N SER A 79 -12.18 -7.97 -0.61
CA SER A 79 -13.31 -8.60 0.03
C SER A 79 -14.53 -7.70 -0.15
N ALA A 80 -15.72 -8.29 -0.06
CA ALA A 80 -16.96 -7.55 -0.27
C ALA A 80 -17.18 -6.45 0.78
N ASN A 81 -16.58 -6.57 1.96
CA ASN A 81 -16.76 -5.56 3.01
C ASN A 81 -15.78 -4.40 2.92
N ARG A 82 -14.90 -4.40 1.90
CA ARG A 82 -13.95 -3.31 1.71
C ARG A 82 -14.63 -2.09 1.10
N ALA A 83 -13.96 -0.95 1.21
CA ALA A 83 -14.46 0.29 0.61
C ALA A 83 -14.24 0.29 -0.90
N GLY A 84 -15.18 0.90 -1.62
CA GLY A 84 -15.14 0.91 -3.07
C GLY A 84 -14.44 2.12 -3.67
N LYS A 85 -14.13 3.15 -2.87
CA LYS A 85 -13.53 4.38 -3.39
C LYS A 85 -12.44 4.86 -2.43
N VAL A 86 -11.34 4.16 -2.41
CA VAL A 86 -10.25 4.45 -1.49
C VAL A 86 -9.24 5.36 -2.17
N ARG A 87 -8.95 6.50 -1.55
CA ARG A 87 -8.03 7.49 -2.11
C ARG A 87 -6.61 7.17 -1.66
N TYR A 88 -5.73 7.06 -2.64
CA TYR A 88 -4.30 7.00 -2.43
C TYR A 88 -3.68 8.29 -2.94
N GLU A 89 -2.65 8.78 -2.26
CA GLU A 89 -1.92 9.96 -2.71
C GLU A 89 -0.46 9.60 -2.83
N ILE A 90 0.12 9.90 -3.98
CA ILE A 90 1.51 9.61 -4.28
C ILE A 90 2.26 10.92 -4.36
N LYS A 91 3.25 11.11 -3.47
CA LYS A 91 4.14 12.25 -3.52
C LYS A 91 5.37 11.81 -4.30
N HIS A 92 5.57 12.42 -5.46
CA HIS A 92 6.66 12.06 -6.34
C HIS A 92 7.43 13.32 -6.75
N GLU A 93 8.38 13.18 -7.66
CA GLU A 93 9.31 14.27 -7.99
C GLU A 93 8.58 15.53 -8.47
N LYS A 94 7.46 15.35 -9.16
CA LYS A 94 6.76 16.47 -9.80
C LYS A 94 5.50 16.89 -9.06
N GLY A 95 5.29 16.41 -7.85
CA GLY A 95 4.16 16.84 -7.04
C GLY A 95 3.36 15.70 -6.47
N LEU A 96 2.07 15.93 -6.28
CA LEU A 96 1.16 15.00 -5.63
C LEU A 96 0.10 14.55 -6.62
N VAL A 97 -0.11 13.23 -6.69
CA VAL A 97 -1.15 12.64 -7.54
C VAL A 97 -2.10 11.83 -6.68
N LYS A 98 -3.39 11.88 -6.98
CA LYS A 98 -4.42 11.12 -6.29
C LYS A 98 -4.94 10.04 -7.20
N VAL A 99 -5.07 8.83 -6.65
CA VAL A 99 -5.60 7.67 -7.37
C VAL A 99 -6.66 7.02 -6.49
N ILE A 100 -7.80 6.67 -7.09
CA ILE A 100 -8.90 6.02 -6.37
C ILE A 100 -8.94 4.55 -6.78
N LEU A 101 -8.95 3.67 -5.78
CA LEU A 101 -9.06 2.24 -6.02
C LEU A 101 -10.27 1.66 -5.29
N ASP A 102 -10.82 0.60 -5.89
CA ASP A 102 -11.89 -0.18 -5.28
C ASP A 102 -11.26 -1.39 -4.59
N GLN A 103 -11.23 -1.37 -3.27
CA GLN A 103 -10.58 -2.45 -2.51
C GLN A 103 -11.42 -3.73 -2.45
N ARG A 104 -12.60 -3.73 -3.08
CA ARG A 104 -13.39 -4.94 -3.21
C ARG A 104 -12.92 -5.81 -4.37
N LYS A 105 -12.09 -5.29 -5.26
CA LYS A 105 -11.67 -5.97 -6.48
C LYS A 105 -10.26 -6.49 -6.37
N LYS A 106 -10.02 -7.65 -6.99
CA LYS A 106 -8.68 -8.23 -6.99
C LYS A 106 -7.74 -7.38 -7.83
N GLY A 107 -6.44 -7.57 -7.59
CA GLY A 107 -5.42 -6.77 -8.23
C GLY A 107 -5.31 -6.99 -9.71
N ASP A 108 -4.78 -6.00 -10.40
CA ASP A 108 -4.56 -6.06 -11.84
C ASP A 108 -3.27 -6.80 -12.19
N LYS A 109 -2.38 -7.00 -11.21
CA LYS A 109 -1.14 -7.76 -11.43
C LYS A 109 -1.23 -9.15 -10.83
N GLU A 110 -1.73 -9.23 -9.62
CA GLU A 110 -1.98 -10.48 -8.91
C GLU A 110 -3.11 -10.23 -7.96
N LEU A 111 -3.53 -11.24 -7.22
CA LEU A 111 -4.70 -11.13 -6.36
C LEU A 111 -4.69 -9.88 -5.49
N ILE A 112 -3.54 -9.54 -4.87
CA ILE A 112 -3.50 -8.44 -3.93
C ILE A 112 -2.77 -7.20 -4.45
N TRP A 113 -2.12 -7.25 -5.62
CA TRP A 113 -1.26 -6.15 -6.08
C TRP A 113 -1.96 -5.29 -7.12
N HIS A 114 -2.05 -3.98 -6.83
CA HIS A 114 -2.68 -3.00 -7.71
C HIS A 114 -1.67 -1.93 -8.05
N SER A 115 -1.57 -1.58 -9.34
CA SER A 115 -0.69 -0.51 -9.77
C SER A 115 -1.36 0.84 -9.57
N LEU A 116 -0.62 1.79 -9.01
CA LEU A 116 -1.05 3.18 -8.94
C LEU A 116 -0.49 4.01 -10.10
N GLY A 117 0.36 3.41 -10.93
CA GLY A 117 0.98 4.08 -12.04
C GLY A 117 2.48 4.19 -11.87
N SER A 118 3.11 4.91 -12.79
CA SER A 118 4.56 5.07 -12.79
C SER A 118 4.91 6.55 -12.63
N PHE A 119 5.91 6.81 -11.80
CA PHE A 119 6.27 8.17 -11.42
C PHE A 119 7.78 8.30 -11.34
N SER A 120 8.28 9.52 -11.51
CA SER A 120 9.71 9.81 -11.45
C SER A 120 10.12 10.15 -10.05
N PHE A 121 11.29 9.62 -9.64
CA PHE A 121 11.88 9.92 -8.35
C PHE A 121 13.36 10.23 -8.55
N LYS A 122 13.88 11.10 -7.69
CA LYS A 122 15.32 11.36 -7.65
C LYS A 122 15.95 10.46 -6.63
N LYS A 123 17.14 9.97 -6.95
CA LYS A 123 17.88 9.12 -6.02
C LYS A 123 18.06 9.84 -4.69
N ASP A 124 17.82 9.12 -3.60
CA ASP A 124 17.91 9.60 -2.23
C ASP A 124 16.86 10.67 -1.88
N GLY A 125 15.94 10.96 -2.77
CA GLY A 125 14.82 11.83 -2.45
C GLY A 125 13.81 11.14 -1.55
N SER A 126 13.07 11.93 -0.77
CA SER A 126 12.08 11.43 0.18
C SER A 126 10.69 11.59 -0.41
N TYR A 127 9.96 10.48 -0.49
CA TYR A 127 8.65 10.42 -1.13
C TYR A 127 7.72 9.58 -0.28
N SER A 128 6.47 9.48 -0.69
CA SER A 128 5.51 8.71 0.09
C SER A 128 4.30 8.32 -0.74
N VAL A 129 3.64 7.27 -0.26
CA VAL A 129 2.30 6.89 -0.68
C VAL A 129 1.45 6.89 0.57
N SER A 130 0.25 7.47 0.51
CA SER A 130 -0.66 7.42 1.65
C SER A 130 -2.01 6.90 1.21
N VAL A 131 -2.72 6.25 2.16
CA VAL A 131 -4.07 5.76 1.95
C VAL A 131 -4.97 6.46 2.96
N HIS A 132 -6.14 6.90 2.50
CA HIS A 132 -7.05 7.73 3.27
C HIS A 132 -8.43 7.10 3.31
N ASN A 133 -9.10 7.23 4.47
CA ASN A 133 -10.46 6.69 4.57
C ASN A 133 -11.55 7.74 4.42
N GLU A 134 -11.19 8.97 4.09
CA GLU A 134 -12.16 10.03 3.90
C GLU A 134 -13.11 9.69 2.76
N GLY A 135 -14.41 9.85 3.01
CA GLY A 135 -15.43 9.63 1.98
C GLY A 135 -15.69 8.16 1.67
N THR A 136 -15.16 7.24 2.45
CA THR A 136 -15.32 5.81 2.16
C THR A 136 -16.47 5.20 2.97
N GLU A 137 -17.02 4.12 2.41
CA GLU A 137 -17.96 3.25 3.10
C GLU A 137 -17.40 1.84 2.96
N GLY A 138 -17.20 1.17 4.09
CA GLY A 138 -16.56 -0.12 4.13
C GLY A 138 -15.17 -0.03 4.74
N TYR A 139 -14.56 -1.19 4.95
CA TYR A 139 -13.25 -1.25 5.57
C TYR A 139 -12.17 -0.78 4.59
N VAL A 140 -11.26 0.06 5.06
CA VAL A 140 -10.10 0.49 4.30
C VAL A 140 -8.89 -0.28 4.81
N ILE A 141 -8.16 -0.90 3.90
CA ILE A 141 -7.02 -1.76 4.21
C ILE A 141 -5.73 -1.01 3.90
N ALA A 142 -4.76 -1.13 4.79
CA ALA A 142 -3.38 -0.68 4.58
C ALA A 142 -2.47 -1.89 4.81
N ASP A 143 -1.76 -2.32 3.78
CA ASP A 143 -0.87 -3.48 3.87
C ASP A 143 0.55 -3.08 3.50
N ALA A 144 0.84 -2.93 2.20
CA ALA A 144 2.21 -2.65 1.76
C ALA A 144 2.22 -1.81 0.50
N VAL A 145 3.35 -1.14 0.30
CA VAL A 145 3.66 -0.40 -0.92
C VAL A 145 4.95 -0.97 -1.49
N GLN A 146 4.98 -1.18 -2.79
CA GLN A 146 6.15 -1.67 -3.50
C GLN A 146 6.56 -0.63 -4.54
N VAL A 147 7.85 -0.30 -4.57
CA VAL A 147 8.42 0.69 -5.48
C VAL A 147 9.38 -0.04 -6.39
N ILE A 148 9.04 -0.16 -7.67
CA ILE A 148 9.78 -1.02 -8.61
C ILE A 148 10.43 -0.16 -9.68
N PRO A 149 11.78 -0.15 -9.77
CA PRO A 149 12.42 0.61 -10.85
C PRO A 149 12.06 0.02 -12.20
N LEU A 150 11.81 0.89 -13.15
CA LEU A 150 11.50 0.48 -14.52
C LEU A 150 12.74 0.64 -15.39
N GLU A 151 12.96 -0.33 -16.24
CA GLU A 151 14.08 -0.27 -17.18
C GLU A 151 13.79 0.76 -18.25
N ARG A 152 14.86 1.34 -18.76
CA ARG A 152 14.73 2.31 -19.83
C ARG A 152 14.97 1.69 -21.17
#